data_8a4779ea1b3b9ed0a71e969bd655404d
#
_entry.id   8a4779ea1b3b9ed0a71e969bd655404d
#
_cell.length_a   1.000
_cell.length_b   1.000
_cell.length_c   1.000
_cell.angle_alpha   90.00
_cell.angle_beta   90.00
_cell.angle_gamma   90.00
#
_symmetry.space_group_name_H-M   'P 1'
#
loop_
_entity.id
_entity.type
_entity.pdbx_description
1 polymer ?
#
loop_
_entity_poly.entity_id
_entity_poly.type
_entity_poly.pdbx_seq_one_letter_code
_entity_poly.pdbx_strand_id
1 'polypeptide(L)'
;MNNVTYSLPEAQHLVRALYRALLGRAADLAGLDHWAGALAAGRLDLAALTTALAASDECRNELVRQQARQQAHAALQARVTATAATALATAPLRIVDVGAQILADEQHVYAPLAAHGLPCHIIGFEPIAEKLSERRRADGATVQMYPDFIGDGGRHTFHLNVPDATSSLLPFNTALTSQLVHLSGLHTAHAAPVATRTLDDVLDDGITVDFLKLDIQGFELPALRHAGAVLARTNVVHCEVSFAELYAGQGLFAEIEQLLRSHGFDFIDLAHSCRYAYHGPFQDSRDRLGWGDAIFFKRATGRSARDLLAQAAIALLVYDKPSLAAALLAPEAA
;
A
#
# COMPACT_ATOMS: atom_id res chain seq x y z
N MET A 1 -20.05 -21.85 39.89
CA MET A 1 -19.44 -21.26 38.66
C MET A 1 -20.55 -21.09 37.66
N ASN A 2 -20.87 -19.88 37.23
CA ASN A 2 -21.93 -19.66 36.25
C ASN A 2 -21.47 -20.23 34.90
N ASN A 3 -22.02 -21.38 34.50
CA ASN A 3 -21.81 -21.89 33.15
C ASN A 3 -22.48 -20.91 32.18
N VAL A 4 -21.68 -20.23 31.39
CA VAL A 4 -22.16 -19.41 30.27
C VAL A 4 -22.70 -20.40 29.23
N THR A 5 -24.00 -20.36 28.96
CA THR A 5 -24.64 -21.15 27.90
C THR A 5 -24.61 -20.34 26.60
N TYR A 6 -24.14 -20.95 25.53
CA TYR A 6 -24.12 -20.36 24.20
C TYR A 6 -25.25 -20.90 23.35
N SER A 7 -25.87 -20.08 22.53
CA SER A 7 -26.70 -20.60 21.43
C SER A 7 -25.80 -21.29 20.38
N LEU A 8 -26.38 -22.17 19.57
CA LEU A 8 -25.58 -22.87 18.53
C LEU A 8 -24.86 -21.93 17.56
N PRO A 9 -25.47 -20.82 17.08
CA PRO A 9 -24.75 -19.84 16.24
C PRO A 9 -23.57 -19.17 16.94
N GLU A 10 -23.72 -18.78 18.21
CA GLU A 10 -22.63 -18.19 19.00
C GLU A 10 -21.50 -19.22 19.23
N ALA A 11 -21.82 -20.45 19.56
CA ALA A 11 -20.86 -21.53 19.71
C ALA A 11 -20.10 -21.79 18.40
N GLN A 12 -20.78 -21.81 17.26
CA GLN A 12 -20.14 -21.92 15.93
C GLN A 12 -19.19 -20.75 15.62
N HIS A 13 -19.58 -19.53 16.00
CA HIS A 13 -18.71 -18.36 15.82
C HIS A 13 -17.43 -18.49 16.63
N LEU A 14 -17.53 -18.86 17.91
CA LEU A 14 -16.40 -19.07 18.81
C LEU A 14 -15.45 -20.17 18.31
N VAL A 15 -16.00 -21.33 17.90
CA VAL A 15 -15.21 -22.44 17.34
C VAL A 15 -14.45 -21.99 16.10
N ARG A 16 -15.10 -21.29 15.18
CA ARG A 16 -14.42 -20.75 13.97
C ARG A 16 -13.29 -19.78 14.33
N ALA A 17 -13.49 -18.92 15.34
CA ALA A 17 -12.45 -18.00 15.80
C ALA A 17 -11.26 -18.76 16.40
N LEU A 18 -11.49 -19.76 17.25
CA LEU A 18 -10.45 -20.58 17.87
C LEU A 18 -9.66 -21.40 16.84
N TYR A 19 -10.32 -22.00 15.85
CA TYR A 19 -9.63 -22.72 14.78
C TYR A 19 -8.70 -21.80 13.97
N ARG A 20 -9.16 -20.59 13.65
CA ARG A 20 -8.31 -19.60 12.96
C ARG A 20 -7.14 -19.17 13.82
N ALA A 21 -7.38 -18.89 15.11
CA ALA A 21 -6.36 -18.38 16.02
C ALA A 21 -5.29 -19.42 16.40
N LEU A 22 -5.72 -20.67 16.68
CA LEU A 22 -4.84 -21.70 17.22
C LEU A 22 -4.31 -22.66 16.14
N LEU A 23 -5.10 -22.93 15.09
CA LEU A 23 -4.77 -23.92 14.07
C LEU A 23 -4.47 -23.28 12.70
N GLY A 24 -4.64 -21.97 12.55
CA GLY A 24 -4.34 -21.23 11.33
C GLY A 24 -5.24 -21.57 10.13
N ARG A 25 -6.39 -22.21 10.36
CA ARG A 25 -7.33 -22.64 9.31
C ARG A 25 -8.80 -22.47 9.73
N ALA A 26 -9.69 -22.59 8.75
CA ALA A 26 -11.11 -22.71 9.05
C ALA A 26 -11.43 -24.06 9.69
N ALA A 27 -12.43 -24.09 10.58
CA ALA A 27 -12.98 -25.36 11.09
C ALA A 27 -13.65 -26.12 9.94
N ASP A 28 -13.35 -27.40 9.80
CA ASP A 28 -14.12 -28.29 8.95
C ASP A 28 -15.49 -28.57 9.57
N LEU A 29 -16.43 -29.10 8.77
CA LEU A 29 -17.82 -29.30 9.21
C LEU A 29 -17.91 -30.23 10.43
N ALA A 30 -17.14 -31.32 10.43
CA ALA A 30 -17.16 -32.30 11.52
C ALA A 30 -16.64 -31.70 12.83
N GLY A 31 -15.50 -30.96 12.78
CA GLY A 31 -14.95 -30.26 13.93
C GLY A 31 -15.86 -29.14 14.43
N LEU A 32 -16.47 -28.39 13.49
CA LEU A 32 -17.42 -27.35 13.84
C LEU A 32 -18.64 -27.90 14.57
N ASP A 33 -19.27 -28.94 14.01
CA ASP A 33 -20.47 -29.56 14.59
C ASP A 33 -20.17 -30.21 15.94
N HIS A 34 -19.05 -30.91 16.07
CA HIS A 34 -18.62 -31.55 17.30
C HIS A 34 -18.45 -30.54 18.44
N TRP A 35 -17.62 -29.54 18.22
CA TRP A 35 -17.26 -28.58 19.28
C TRP A 35 -18.38 -27.57 19.57
N ALA A 36 -19.05 -27.05 18.52
CA ALA A 36 -20.17 -26.13 18.73
C ALA A 36 -21.35 -26.82 19.40
N GLY A 37 -21.64 -28.06 19.01
CA GLY A 37 -22.66 -28.86 19.67
C GLY A 37 -22.34 -29.21 21.15
N ALA A 38 -21.06 -29.41 21.48
CA ALA A 38 -20.64 -29.63 22.87
C ALA A 38 -20.76 -28.35 23.72
N LEU A 39 -20.33 -27.18 23.18
CA LEU A 39 -20.48 -25.89 23.85
C LEU A 39 -21.95 -25.50 24.06
N ALA A 40 -22.78 -25.61 23.03
CA ALA A 40 -24.18 -25.23 23.10
C ALA A 40 -24.99 -26.16 24.06
N ALA A 41 -24.57 -27.42 24.15
CA ALA A 41 -25.17 -28.37 25.10
C ALA A 41 -24.63 -28.27 26.53
N GLY A 42 -23.70 -27.34 26.81
CA GLY A 42 -23.06 -27.20 28.12
C GLY A 42 -22.18 -28.36 28.55
N ARG A 43 -21.85 -29.29 27.64
CA ARG A 43 -20.98 -30.44 27.92
C ARG A 43 -19.50 -30.04 28.02
N LEU A 44 -19.15 -28.89 27.49
CA LEU A 44 -17.81 -28.31 27.49
C LEU A 44 -17.95 -26.82 27.67
N ASP A 45 -17.06 -26.19 28.42
CA ASP A 45 -16.92 -24.73 28.44
C ASP A 45 -15.83 -24.23 27.46
N LEU A 46 -15.80 -22.92 27.22
CA LEU A 46 -14.87 -22.32 26.29
C LEU A 46 -13.42 -22.52 26.70
N ALA A 47 -13.12 -22.51 28.01
CA ALA A 47 -11.77 -22.72 28.53
C ALA A 47 -11.28 -24.14 28.26
N ALA A 48 -12.13 -25.15 28.51
CA ALA A 48 -11.81 -26.53 28.23
C ALA A 48 -11.64 -26.81 26.73
N LEU A 49 -12.47 -26.20 25.87
CA LEU A 49 -12.30 -26.27 24.42
C LEU A 49 -10.96 -25.63 23.98
N THR A 50 -10.65 -24.42 24.47
CA THR A 50 -9.39 -23.74 24.15
C THR A 50 -8.21 -24.60 24.57
N THR A 51 -8.26 -25.18 25.77
CA THR A 51 -7.21 -26.07 26.27
C THR A 51 -7.06 -27.33 25.41
N ALA A 52 -8.16 -27.95 25.00
CA ALA A 52 -8.14 -29.16 24.17
C ALA A 52 -7.51 -28.86 22.79
N LEU A 53 -7.90 -27.75 22.15
CA LEU A 53 -7.34 -27.35 20.87
C LEU A 53 -5.87 -26.97 20.99
N ALA A 54 -5.48 -26.19 22.01
CA ALA A 54 -4.09 -25.79 22.26
C ALA A 54 -3.17 -26.99 22.56
N ALA A 55 -3.68 -28.02 23.21
CA ALA A 55 -2.96 -29.27 23.52
C ALA A 55 -2.89 -30.26 22.35
N SER A 56 -3.59 -29.99 21.24
CA SER A 56 -3.60 -30.87 20.07
C SER A 56 -2.25 -30.93 19.35
N ASP A 57 -1.95 -32.07 18.69
CA ASP A 57 -0.80 -32.20 17.81
C ASP A 57 -0.84 -31.20 16.66
N GLU A 58 -2.05 -30.91 16.18
CA GLU A 58 -2.26 -29.94 15.10
C GLU A 58 -1.80 -28.53 15.53
N CYS A 59 -2.18 -28.08 16.76
CA CYS A 59 -1.74 -26.79 17.28
C CYS A 59 -0.22 -26.74 17.48
N ARG A 60 0.37 -27.81 18.07
CA ARG A 60 1.83 -27.90 18.22
C ARG A 60 2.56 -27.81 16.88
N ASN A 61 2.08 -28.53 15.87
CA ASN A 61 2.65 -28.50 14.53
C ASN A 61 2.49 -27.12 13.86
N GLU A 62 1.36 -26.42 14.09
CA GLU A 62 1.18 -25.08 13.56
C GLU A 62 2.12 -24.07 14.24
N LEU A 63 2.30 -24.16 15.54
CA LEU A 63 3.28 -23.32 16.26
C LEU A 63 4.71 -23.54 15.73
N VAL A 64 5.12 -24.78 15.49
CA VAL A 64 6.42 -25.09 14.90
C VAL A 64 6.54 -24.47 13.49
N ARG A 65 5.49 -24.60 12.68
CA ARG A 65 5.45 -23.97 11.33
C ARG A 65 5.50 -22.45 11.39
N GLN A 66 4.80 -21.83 12.35
CA GLN A 66 4.84 -20.38 12.54
C GLN A 66 6.22 -19.90 12.96
N GLN A 67 6.87 -20.58 13.91
CA GLN A 67 8.24 -20.28 14.33
C GLN A 67 9.22 -20.43 13.17
N ALA A 68 9.12 -21.51 12.40
CA ALA A 68 9.99 -21.70 11.22
C ALA A 68 9.79 -20.60 10.17
N ARG A 69 8.53 -20.16 9.91
CA ARG A 69 8.23 -19.03 9.02
C ARG A 69 8.83 -17.73 9.54
N GLN A 70 8.69 -17.44 10.84
CA GLN A 70 9.28 -16.23 11.45
C GLN A 70 10.82 -16.23 11.36
N GLN A 71 11.45 -17.38 11.63
CA GLN A 71 12.90 -17.52 11.50
C GLN A 71 13.35 -17.34 10.04
N ALA A 72 12.64 -17.95 9.09
CA ALA A 72 12.94 -17.81 7.67
C ALA A 72 12.75 -16.35 7.20
N HIS A 73 11.71 -15.66 7.67
CA HIS A 73 11.48 -14.24 7.38
C HIS A 73 12.60 -13.37 7.93
N ALA A 74 12.97 -13.53 9.20
CA ALA A 74 14.07 -12.79 9.82
C ALA A 74 15.42 -13.03 9.13
N ALA A 75 15.70 -14.28 8.73
CA ALA A 75 16.91 -14.63 7.99
C ALA A 75 16.93 -14.00 6.60
N LEU A 76 15.81 -14.01 5.88
CA LEU A 76 15.66 -13.34 4.58
C LEU A 76 15.88 -11.83 4.73
N GLN A 77 15.24 -11.20 5.72
CA GLN A 77 15.39 -9.76 6.00
C GLN A 77 16.84 -9.39 6.30
N ALA A 78 17.52 -10.11 7.17
CA ALA A 78 18.93 -9.85 7.48
C ALA A 78 19.81 -9.98 6.22
N ARG A 79 19.61 -11.03 5.42
CA ARG A 79 20.35 -11.24 4.15
C ARG A 79 20.10 -10.12 3.15
N VAL A 80 18.84 -9.76 2.90
CA VAL A 80 18.46 -8.71 1.94
C VAL A 80 19.05 -7.37 2.38
N THR A 81 18.89 -7.01 3.65
CA THR A 81 19.41 -5.75 4.19
C THR A 81 20.93 -5.67 4.07
N ALA A 82 21.66 -6.70 4.49
CA ALA A 82 23.13 -6.72 4.41
C ALA A 82 23.63 -6.64 2.96
N THR A 83 23.02 -7.41 2.05
CA THR A 83 23.39 -7.41 0.62
C THR A 83 23.07 -6.07 -0.02
N ALA A 84 21.88 -5.51 0.25
CA ALA A 84 21.44 -4.22 -0.28
C ALA A 84 22.29 -3.07 0.26
N ALA A 85 22.60 -3.02 1.55
CA ALA A 85 23.46 -2.00 2.15
C ALA A 85 24.83 -1.94 1.46
N THR A 86 25.41 -3.11 1.13
CA THR A 86 26.71 -3.19 0.43
C THR A 86 26.59 -2.80 -1.04
N ALA A 87 25.62 -3.37 -1.76
CA ALA A 87 25.47 -3.17 -3.20
C ALA A 87 25.00 -1.74 -3.57
N LEU A 88 24.25 -1.10 -2.68
CA LEU A 88 23.68 0.24 -2.88
C LEU A 88 24.53 1.35 -2.26
N ALA A 89 25.65 1.03 -1.62
CA ALA A 89 26.52 2.04 -0.96
C ALA A 89 27.02 3.12 -1.94
N THR A 90 27.33 2.74 -3.17
CA THR A 90 27.80 3.65 -4.23
C THR A 90 26.70 4.11 -5.19
N ALA A 91 25.54 3.47 -5.15
CA ALA A 91 24.37 3.78 -5.97
C ALA A 91 23.10 3.70 -5.12
N PRO A 92 22.81 4.72 -4.29
CA PRO A 92 21.66 4.75 -3.39
C PRO A 92 20.34 4.44 -4.10
N LEU A 93 19.37 3.92 -3.36
CA LEU A 93 18.00 3.78 -3.86
C LEU A 93 17.46 5.16 -4.24
N ARG A 94 17.03 5.30 -5.48
CA ARG A 94 16.42 6.54 -5.96
C ARG A 94 14.90 6.45 -5.81
N ILE A 95 14.38 7.30 -4.95
CA ILE A 95 12.97 7.43 -4.64
C ILE A 95 12.46 8.72 -5.25
N VAL A 96 11.38 8.63 -6.02
CA VAL A 96 10.65 9.79 -6.55
C VAL A 96 9.29 9.82 -5.88
N ASP A 97 8.99 10.94 -5.21
CA ASP A 97 7.77 11.15 -4.43
C ASP A 97 6.99 12.33 -5.02
N VAL A 98 5.92 12.04 -5.72
CA VAL A 98 5.02 13.03 -6.35
C VAL A 98 3.78 13.19 -5.48
N GLY A 99 3.54 14.42 -5.01
CA GLY A 99 2.63 14.70 -3.90
C GLY A 99 3.33 14.40 -2.57
N ALA A 100 4.49 15.07 -2.36
CA ALA A 100 5.41 14.76 -1.28
C ALA A 100 5.09 15.51 0.02
N GLN A 101 3.81 15.83 0.28
CA GLN A 101 3.35 16.47 1.52
C GLN A 101 3.60 15.55 2.73
N ILE A 102 3.95 16.15 3.88
CA ILE A 102 3.94 15.45 5.17
C ILE A 102 2.53 15.57 5.75
N LEU A 103 1.88 14.44 5.98
CA LEU A 103 0.64 14.38 6.71
C LEU A 103 0.92 14.19 8.21
N ALA A 104 0.11 14.83 9.06
CA ALA A 104 0.25 14.67 10.50
C ALA A 104 0.07 13.20 10.90
N ASP A 105 0.98 12.70 11.73
CA ASP A 105 0.99 11.33 12.25
C ASP A 105 1.23 10.21 11.21
N GLU A 106 1.63 10.54 9.96
CA GLU A 106 1.98 9.56 8.95
C GLU A 106 3.48 9.58 8.63
N GLN A 107 4.03 8.38 8.45
CA GLN A 107 5.37 8.21 7.91
C GLN A 107 5.29 7.93 6.41
N HIS A 108 6.25 8.46 5.64
CA HIS A 108 6.33 8.12 4.22
C HIS A 108 6.45 6.62 4.03
N VAL A 109 5.70 6.07 3.08
CA VAL A 109 5.64 4.61 2.82
C VAL A 109 7.02 3.97 2.63
N TYR A 110 7.99 4.71 2.11
CA TYR A 110 9.37 4.25 1.90
C TYR A 110 10.32 4.47 3.10
N ALA A 111 9.85 5.09 4.19
CA ALA A 111 10.66 5.33 5.40
C ALA A 111 11.34 4.06 5.96
N PRO A 112 10.73 2.87 5.90
CA PRO A 112 11.37 1.64 6.35
C PRO A 112 12.71 1.33 5.67
N LEU A 113 12.94 1.76 4.42
CA LEU A 113 14.20 1.53 3.72
C LEU A 113 15.37 2.19 4.46
N ALA A 114 15.25 3.48 4.78
CA ALA A 114 16.25 4.22 5.55
C ALA A 114 16.35 3.71 7.00
N ALA A 115 15.22 3.35 7.63
CA ALA A 115 15.20 2.79 8.98
C ALA A 115 15.99 1.46 9.08
N HIS A 116 16.07 0.69 7.99
CA HIS A 116 16.91 -0.51 7.87
C HIS A 116 18.33 -0.22 7.38
N GLY A 117 18.74 1.05 7.35
CA GLY A 117 20.10 1.47 6.99
C GLY A 117 20.42 1.43 5.51
N LEU A 118 19.43 1.37 4.62
CA LEU A 118 19.67 1.43 3.19
C LEU A 118 19.89 2.89 2.75
N PRO A 119 20.89 3.18 1.93
CA PRO A 119 21.12 4.52 1.42
C PRO A 119 20.03 4.89 0.42
N CYS A 120 19.36 6.01 0.66
CA CYS A 120 18.27 6.53 -0.17
C CYS A 120 18.59 7.95 -0.64
N HIS A 121 18.25 8.24 -1.90
CA HIS A 121 18.22 9.57 -2.47
C HIS A 121 16.78 9.87 -2.89
N ILE A 122 16.17 10.85 -2.24
CA ILE A 122 14.75 11.17 -2.42
C ILE A 122 14.62 12.45 -3.23
N ILE A 123 13.79 12.42 -4.25
CA ILE A 123 13.39 13.56 -5.08
C ILE A 123 11.88 13.72 -4.88
N GLY A 124 11.48 14.82 -4.25
CA GLY A 124 10.08 15.11 -3.95
C GLY A 124 9.54 16.29 -4.76
N PHE A 125 8.28 16.18 -5.15
CA PHE A 125 7.54 17.24 -5.85
C PHE A 125 6.33 17.63 -5.00
N GLU A 126 6.31 18.88 -4.54
CA GLU A 126 5.23 19.46 -3.73
C GLU A 126 5.03 20.92 -4.11
N PRO A 127 3.93 21.26 -4.82
CA PRO A 127 3.72 22.61 -5.32
C PRO A 127 3.24 23.59 -4.25
N ILE A 128 2.67 23.14 -3.14
CA ILE A 128 2.20 24.02 -2.06
C ILE A 128 3.41 24.50 -1.26
N ALA A 129 3.73 25.81 -1.36
CA ALA A 129 4.97 26.38 -0.83
C ALA A 129 5.17 26.14 0.69
N GLU A 130 4.10 26.15 1.47
CA GLU A 130 4.15 25.87 2.90
C GLU A 130 4.56 24.42 3.15
N LYS A 131 3.92 23.47 2.44
CA LYS A 131 4.18 22.04 2.55
C LYS A 131 5.59 21.67 2.07
N LEU A 132 6.01 22.25 0.96
CA LEU A 132 7.38 22.15 0.47
C LEU A 132 8.39 22.58 1.55
N SER A 133 8.12 23.71 2.21
CA SER A 133 9.00 24.25 3.27
C SER A 133 8.98 23.38 4.53
N GLU A 134 7.83 22.81 4.89
CA GLU A 134 7.69 21.83 6.00
C GLU A 134 8.53 20.59 5.71
N ARG A 135 8.43 20.03 4.49
CA ARG A 135 9.17 18.86 4.07
C ARG A 135 10.69 19.09 4.09
N ARG A 136 11.17 20.22 3.54
CA ARG A 136 12.59 20.59 3.57
C ARG A 136 13.16 20.72 4.98
N ARG A 137 12.34 21.21 5.92
CA ARG A 137 12.77 21.33 7.34
C ARG A 137 12.84 19.99 8.05
N ALA A 138 11.90 19.07 7.75
CA ALA A 138 11.85 17.76 8.39
C ALA A 138 12.99 16.85 7.95
N ASP A 139 13.27 16.79 6.64
CA ASP A 139 14.15 15.78 6.07
C ASP A 139 15.58 16.29 5.77
N GLY A 140 15.81 17.60 5.86
CA GLY A 140 17.13 18.19 5.67
C GLY A 140 17.73 17.98 4.28
N ALA A 141 19.04 17.72 4.22
CA ALA A 141 19.78 17.61 2.96
C ALA A 141 19.61 16.24 2.23
N THR A 142 18.94 15.29 2.83
CA THR A 142 18.73 13.94 2.25
C THR A 142 17.63 13.90 1.20
N VAL A 143 16.81 14.97 1.12
CA VAL A 143 15.67 15.09 0.21
C VAL A 143 15.84 16.34 -0.67
N GLN A 144 15.74 16.14 -1.98
CA GLN A 144 15.67 17.22 -2.94
C GLN A 144 14.21 17.52 -3.26
N MET A 145 13.73 18.72 -2.88
CA MET A 145 12.34 19.11 -3.05
C MET A 145 12.18 20.18 -4.12
N TYR A 146 11.22 19.94 -5.02
CA TYR A 146 10.87 20.82 -6.14
C TYR A 146 9.42 21.31 -6.05
N PRO A 147 9.15 22.58 -6.42
CA PRO A 147 7.80 23.16 -6.36
C PRO A 147 6.99 22.90 -7.64
N ASP A 148 7.37 21.88 -8.42
CA ASP A 148 6.73 21.61 -9.71
C ASP A 148 5.42 20.84 -9.52
N PHE A 149 4.39 21.27 -10.27
CA PHE A 149 3.22 20.46 -10.50
C PHE A 149 3.55 19.37 -11.52
N ILE A 150 3.52 18.12 -11.12
CA ILE A 150 3.73 17.00 -12.02
C ILE A 150 2.40 16.61 -12.69
N GLY A 151 2.45 16.45 -14.02
CA GLY A 151 1.25 16.12 -14.81
C GLY A 151 1.61 15.76 -16.26
N ASP A 152 0.82 16.24 -17.20
CA ASP A 152 0.92 15.97 -18.64
C ASP A 152 1.74 17.01 -19.43
N GLY A 153 2.32 18.02 -18.75
CA GLY A 153 3.02 19.14 -19.38
C GLY A 153 2.11 20.29 -19.83
N GLY A 154 0.80 20.16 -19.59
CA GLY A 154 -0.20 21.14 -19.99
C GLY A 154 -0.45 22.23 -18.95
N ARG A 155 -1.44 23.07 -19.24
CA ARG A 155 -1.97 24.09 -18.34
C ARG A 155 -3.30 23.63 -17.77
N HIS A 156 -3.42 23.67 -16.44
CA HIS A 156 -4.60 23.21 -15.71
C HIS A 156 -5.04 24.23 -14.67
N THR A 157 -6.17 23.99 -14.05
CA THR A 157 -6.62 24.72 -12.87
C THR A 157 -6.26 23.88 -11.65
N PHE A 158 -5.46 24.42 -10.74
CA PHE A 158 -5.22 23.80 -9.44
C PHE A 158 -6.30 24.23 -8.46
N HIS A 159 -6.97 23.26 -7.86
CA HIS A 159 -7.99 23.43 -6.85
C HIS A 159 -7.36 23.19 -5.48
N LEU A 160 -7.09 24.28 -4.75
CA LEU A 160 -6.69 24.21 -3.35
C LEU A 160 -7.94 23.92 -2.51
N ASN A 161 -8.01 22.75 -1.94
CA ASN A 161 -9.18 22.22 -1.27
C ASN A 161 -9.06 22.31 0.27
N VAL A 162 -10.17 22.05 0.93
CA VAL A 162 -10.23 21.88 2.39
C VAL A 162 -10.80 20.48 2.68
N PRO A 163 -10.01 19.62 3.33
CA PRO A 163 -8.59 19.79 3.75
C PRO A 163 -7.61 19.85 2.55
N ASP A 164 -6.45 20.49 2.73
CA ASP A 164 -5.45 20.72 1.69
C ASP A 164 -4.88 19.44 1.07
N ALA A 165 -4.83 18.34 1.82
CA ALA A 165 -4.43 17.01 1.34
C ALA A 165 -5.33 16.46 0.20
N THR A 166 -6.49 17.08 -0.04
CA THR A 166 -7.38 16.71 -1.15
C THR A 166 -7.24 17.64 -2.36
N SER A 167 -6.23 18.52 -2.36
CA SER A 167 -6.01 19.49 -3.44
C SER A 167 -5.59 18.79 -4.74
N SER A 168 -6.16 19.22 -5.87
CA SER A 168 -6.07 18.49 -7.13
C SER A 168 -6.04 19.42 -8.34
N LEU A 169 -5.56 18.89 -9.47
CA LEU A 169 -5.71 19.50 -10.79
C LEU A 169 -7.10 19.24 -11.41
N LEU A 170 -7.95 18.49 -10.72
CA LEU A 170 -9.33 18.21 -11.11
C LEU A 170 -10.31 18.74 -10.05
N PRO A 171 -11.49 19.22 -10.44
CA PRO A 171 -12.53 19.59 -9.47
C PRO A 171 -13.17 18.34 -8.84
N PHE A 172 -13.74 18.46 -7.65
CA PHE A 172 -14.52 17.37 -7.05
C PHE A 172 -15.71 16.97 -7.93
N ASN A 173 -15.96 15.68 -8.01
CA ASN A 173 -17.24 15.16 -8.52
C ASN A 173 -18.31 15.27 -7.43
N THR A 174 -18.91 16.45 -7.32
CA THR A 174 -19.90 16.75 -6.28
C THR A 174 -21.15 15.88 -6.38
N ALA A 175 -21.48 15.36 -7.57
CA ALA A 175 -22.59 14.44 -7.74
C ALA A 175 -22.40 13.12 -7.00
N LEU A 176 -21.14 12.66 -6.84
CA LEU A 176 -20.81 11.48 -6.07
C LEU A 176 -20.44 11.81 -4.63
N THR A 177 -19.55 12.79 -4.41
CA THR A 177 -19.02 13.09 -3.07
C THR A 177 -20.10 13.55 -2.10
N SER A 178 -21.14 14.24 -2.57
CA SER A 178 -22.30 14.61 -1.75
C SER A 178 -23.13 13.43 -1.23
N GLN A 179 -23.01 12.25 -1.84
CA GLN A 179 -23.73 11.05 -1.44
C GLN A 179 -22.97 10.22 -0.39
N LEU A 180 -21.67 10.49 -0.22
CA LEU A 180 -20.78 9.67 0.61
C LEU A 180 -20.51 10.36 1.94
N VAL A 181 -20.60 9.58 3.03
CA VAL A 181 -20.25 10.03 4.38
C VAL A 181 -18.78 10.44 4.39
N HIS A 182 -18.46 11.53 5.08
CA HIS A 182 -17.14 12.17 5.20
C HIS A 182 -16.65 12.93 3.97
N LEU A 183 -17.31 12.83 2.81
CA LEU A 183 -16.91 13.57 1.61
C LEU A 183 -17.80 14.75 1.28
N SER A 184 -19.01 14.81 1.81
CA SER A 184 -19.99 15.87 1.51
C SER A 184 -19.56 17.28 1.98
N GLY A 185 -18.59 17.37 2.89
CA GLY A 185 -18.01 18.65 3.36
C GLY A 185 -16.82 19.15 2.58
N LEU A 186 -16.29 18.34 1.63
CA LEU A 186 -15.14 18.72 0.82
C LEU A 186 -15.51 19.87 -0.13
N HIS A 187 -14.66 20.88 -0.19
CA HIS A 187 -14.86 22.00 -1.10
C HIS A 187 -13.54 22.65 -1.51
N THR A 188 -13.53 23.34 -2.63
CA THR A 188 -12.40 24.12 -3.11
C THR A 188 -12.43 25.51 -2.45
N ALA A 189 -11.35 25.86 -1.73
CA ALA A 189 -11.19 27.17 -1.12
C ALA A 189 -10.64 28.20 -2.12
N HIS A 190 -9.76 27.79 -3.01
CA HIS A 190 -9.16 28.65 -4.02
C HIS A 190 -8.85 27.83 -5.30
N ALA A 191 -8.93 28.49 -6.45
CA ALA A 191 -8.56 27.90 -7.72
C ALA A 191 -7.69 28.86 -8.52
N ALA A 192 -6.59 28.33 -9.09
CA ALA A 192 -5.63 29.13 -9.85
C ALA A 192 -5.09 28.37 -11.08
N PRO A 193 -4.82 29.07 -12.19
CA PRO A 193 -4.18 28.44 -13.34
C PRO A 193 -2.71 28.12 -13.03
N VAL A 194 -2.30 26.90 -13.37
CA VAL A 194 -0.93 26.41 -13.21
C VAL A 194 -0.44 25.73 -14.49
N ALA A 195 0.89 25.63 -14.64
CA ALA A 195 1.51 24.80 -15.66
C ALA A 195 2.07 23.55 -14.99
N THR A 196 1.87 22.40 -15.60
CA THR A 196 2.48 21.15 -15.16
C THR A 196 3.75 20.84 -15.94
N ARG A 197 4.58 19.96 -15.39
CA ARG A 197 5.72 19.35 -16.06
C ARG A 197 5.54 17.83 -16.09
N THR A 198 6.07 17.18 -17.10
CA THR A 198 6.07 15.72 -17.15
C THR A 198 7.18 15.16 -16.30
N LEU A 199 7.03 13.91 -15.83
CA LEU A 199 8.13 13.21 -15.15
C LEU A 199 9.33 13.01 -16.09
N ASP A 200 9.09 12.81 -17.39
CA ASP A 200 10.15 12.65 -18.38
C ASP A 200 10.98 13.93 -18.55
N ASP A 201 10.36 15.12 -18.40
CA ASP A 201 11.07 16.42 -18.48
C ASP A 201 11.88 16.74 -17.21
N VAL A 202 11.41 16.33 -16.03
CA VAL A 202 12.06 16.67 -14.75
C VAL A 202 13.10 15.63 -14.32
N LEU A 203 13.06 14.43 -14.88
CA LEU A 203 13.96 13.32 -14.60
C LEU A 203 14.63 12.82 -15.90
N ASP A 204 15.34 13.69 -16.59
CA ASP A 204 15.94 13.42 -17.91
C ASP A 204 17.36 12.79 -17.84
N ASP A 205 17.89 12.55 -16.63
CA ASP A 205 19.24 12.06 -16.37
C ASP A 205 19.49 10.57 -16.73
N GLY A 206 18.45 9.84 -17.11
CA GLY A 206 18.53 8.41 -17.46
C GLY A 206 18.78 7.46 -16.28
N ILE A 207 18.85 7.95 -15.04
CA ILE A 207 19.10 7.14 -13.85
C ILE A 207 17.85 6.30 -13.50
N THR A 208 18.05 5.05 -13.10
CA THR A 208 16.98 4.16 -12.62
C THR A 208 16.23 4.78 -11.45
N VAL A 209 14.91 4.71 -11.48
CA VAL A 209 14.02 5.04 -10.36
C VAL A 209 13.66 3.73 -9.65
N ASP A 210 14.08 3.57 -8.41
CA ASP A 210 13.80 2.34 -7.66
C ASP A 210 12.39 2.31 -7.12
N PHE A 211 11.90 3.47 -6.68
CA PHE A 211 10.56 3.63 -6.12
C PHE A 211 9.94 4.93 -6.62
N LEU A 212 8.84 4.84 -7.34
CA LEU A 212 8.04 5.97 -7.78
C LEU A 212 6.72 5.97 -7.00
N LYS A 213 6.51 6.99 -6.14
CA LYS A 213 5.22 7.24 -5.49
C LYS A 213 4.48 8.33 -6.26
N LEU A 214 3.21 8.08 -6.57
CA LEU A 214 2.27 9.09 -7.09
C LEU A 214 1.03 9.14 -6.21
N ASP A 215 0.75 10.33 -5.71
CA ASP A 215 -0.43 10.64 -4.92
C ASP A 215 -0.73 12.13 -5.15
N ILE A 216 -1.43 12.40 -6.23
CA ILE A 216 -1.76 13.74 -6.72
C ILE A 216 -3.25 13.92 -6.96
N GLN A 217 -4.00 13.18 -6.18
CA GLN A 217 -5.43 13.37 -5.98
C GLN A 217 -6.24 13.37 -7.29
N GLY A 218 -6.08 12.26 -8.05
CA GLY A 218 -6.86 11.97 -9.25
C GLY A 218 -6.18 12.30 -10.58
N PHE A 219 -5.00 12.95 -10.57
CA PHE A 219 -4.27 13.30 -11.80
C PHE A 219 -3.15 12.29 -12.15
N GLU A 220 -3.12 11.14 -11.49
CA GLU A 220 -2.08 10.09 -11.64
C GLU A 220 -2.04 9.54 -13.08
N LEU A 221 -3.20 9.25 -13.68
CA LEU A 221 -3.27 8.69 -15.03
C LEU A 221 -2.69 9.64 -16.10
N PRO A 222 -3.04 10.96 -16.15
CA PRO A 222 -2.38 11.90 -17.04
C PRO A 222 -0.87 11.99 -16.82
N ALA A 223 -0.40 12.04 -15.56
CA ALA A 223 1.02 12.08 -15.24
C ALA A 223 1.75 10.83 -15.73
N LEU A 224 1.21 9.63 -15.50
CA LEU A 224 1.79 8.35 -15.92
C LEU A 224 1.80 8.19 -17.45
N ARG A 225 0.79 8.69 -18.16
CA ARG A 225 0.75 8.65 -19.65
C ARG A 225 1.89 9.44 -20.28
N HIS A 226 2.43 10.44 -19.59
CA HIS A 226 3.53 11.31 -20.05
C HIS A 226 4.85 11.03 -19.31
N ALA A 227 5.01 9.79 -18.79
CA ALA A 227 6.17 9.34 -18.04
C ALA A 227 6.83 8.10 -18.68
N GLY A 228 6.73 7.93 -20.00
CA GLY A 228 7.14 6.70 -20.67
C GLY A 228 8.62 6.37 -20.49
N ALA A 229 9.51 7.35 -20.58
CA ALA A 229 10.94 7.17 -20.38
C ALA A 229 11.28 6.87 -18.91
N VAL A 230 10.61 7.52 -17.96
CA VAL A 230 10.78 7.25 -16.52
C VAL A 230 10.24 5.86 -16.20
N LEU A 231 9.04 5.49 -16.66
CA LEU A 231 8.46 4.18 -16.42
C LEU A 231 9.31 3.03 -17.00
N ALA A 232 9.98 3.24 -18.14
CA ALA A 232 10.87 2.23 -18.72
C ALA A 232 11.99 1.81 -17.75
N ARG A 233 12.48 2.74 -16.93
CA ARG A 233 13.58 2.54 -15.97
C ARG A 233 13.16 2.54 -14.50
N THR A 234 11.85 2.47 -14.22
CA THR A 234 11.30 2.38 -12.86
C THR A 234 11.19 0.92 -12.43
N ASN A 235 11.53 0.63 -11.17
CA ASN A 235 11.47 -0.70 -10.57
C ASN A 235 10.13 -0.97 -9.89
N VAL A 236 9.64 -0.05 -9.07
CA VAL A 236 8.40 -0.18 -8.30
C VAL A 236 7.60 1.10 -8.41
N VAL A 237 6.29 0.97 -8.62
CA VAL A 237 5.34 2.08 -8.59
C VAL A 237 4.36 1.87 -7.43
N HIS A 238 4.22 2.88 -6.58
CA HIS A 238 3.19 3.02 -5.57
C HIS A 238 2.29 4.18 -6.00
N CYS A 239 1.04 3.88 -6.30
CA CYS A 239 0.15 4.85 -6.91
C CYS A 239 -1.19 4.87 -6.18
N GLU A 240 -1.64 6.06 -5.76
CA GLU A 240 -3.04 6.22 -5.37
C GLU A 240 -3.92 5.92 -6.60
N VAL A 241 -4.92 5.09 -6.42
CA VAL A 241 -5.86 4.68 -7.46
C VAL A 241 -7.28 4.77 -6.94
N SER A 242 -8.18 5.22 -7.78
CA SER A 242 -9.60 5.34 -7.42
C SER A 242 -10.45 4.24 -8.07
N PHE A 243 -11.44 3.77 -7.31
CA PHE A 243 -12.49 2.84 -7.76
C PHE A 243 -13.85 3.55 -7.93
N ALA A 244 -13.85 4.84 -7.62
CA ALA A 244 -14.99 5.73 -7.79
C ALA A 244 -14.44 7.10 -8.25
N GLU A 245 -15.14 7.76 -9.14
CA GLU A 245 -14.75 9.05 -9.70
C GLU A 245 -14.97 10.16 -8.65
N LEU A 246 -14.03 10.33 -7.73
CA LEU A 246 -14.09 11.34 -6.67
C LEU A 246 -13.79 12.74 -7.19
N TYR A 247 -12.95 12.84 -8.20
CA TYR A 247 -12.66 14.06 -8.97
C TYR A 247 -13.20 13.89 -10.38
N ALA A 248 -13.82 14.93 -10.92
CA ALA A 248 -14.46 14.86 -12.24
C ALA A 248 -13.41 14.64 -13.34
N GLY A 249 -13.58 13.57 -14.10
CA GLY A 249 -12.68 13.18 -15.20
C GLY A 249 -11.41 12.45 -14.76
N GLN A 250 -11.28 12.05 -13.47
CA GLN A 250 -10.12 11.27 -13.04
C GLN A 250 -10.08 9.88 -13.66
N GLY A 251 -8.87 9.38 -13.94
CA GLY A 251 -8.65 8.00 -14.32
C GLY A 251 -8.89 7.03 -13.15
N LEU A 252 -9.45 5.86 -13.44
CA LEU A 252 -9.71 4.84 -12.43
C LEU A 252 -8.65 3.74 -12.45
N PHE A 253 -8.64 2.90 -11.42
CA PHE A 253 -7.70 1.78 -11.25
C PHE A 253 -7.49 0.96 -12.53
N ALA A 254 -8.55 0.60 -13.24
CA ALA A 254 -8.45 -0.25 -14.43
C ALA A 254 -7.62 0.40 -15.55
N GLU A 255 -7.70 1.72 -15.72
CA GLU A 255 -6.94 2.45 -16.73
C GLU A 255 -5.47 2.57 -16.33
N ILE A 256 -5.19 2.84 -15.05
CA ILE A 256 -3.81 2.91 -14.50
C ILE A 256 -3.17 1.52 -14.57
N GLU A 257 -3.87 0.47 -14.17
CA GLU A 257 -3.39 -0.91 -14.26
C GLU A 257 -3.06 -1.30 -15.71
N GLN A 258 -3.97 -1.00 -16.66
CA GLN A 258 -3.75 -1.29 -18.06
C GLN A 258 -2.51 -0.56 -18.62
N LEU A 259 -2.34 0.71 -18.25
CA LEU A 259 -1.18 1.51 -18.66
C LEU A 259 0.11 0.91 -18.10
N LEU A 260 0.19 0.69 -16.78
CA LEU A 260 1.38 0.17 -16.13
C LEU A 260 1.71 -1.24 -16.61
N ARG A 261 0.72 -2.10 -16.83
CA ARG A 261 0.91 -3.42 -17.42
C ARG A 261 1.51 -3.36 -18.83
N SER A 262 1.11 -2.37 -19.65
CA SER A 262 1.70 -2.16 -20.98
C SER A 262 3.17 -1.73 -20.91
N HIS A 263 3.58 -1.09 -19.80
CA HIS A 263 4.95 -0.75 -19.48
C HIS A 263 5.72 -1.87 -18.76
N GLY A 264 5.16 -3.08 -18.66
CA GLY A 264 5.82 -4.26 -18.09
C GLY A 264 5.78 -4.33 -16.57
N PHE A 265 4.81 -3.70 -15.92
CA PHE A 265 4.54 -3.88 -14.50
C PHE A 265 3.45 -4.92 -14.26
N ASP A 266 3.52 -5.59 -13.14
CA ASP A 266 2.45 -6.42 -12.61
C ASP A 266 1.88 -5.78 -11.35
N PHE A 267 0.54 -5.72 -11.25
CA PHE A 267 -0.15 -5.33 -10.03
C PHE A 267 0.04 -6.42 -8.98
N ILE A 268 0.47 -6.03 -7.79
CA ILE A 268 0.77 -6.98 -6.70
C ILE A 268 -0.33 -6.96 -5.63
N ASP A 269 -0.70 -5.77 -5.16
CA ASP A 269 -1.63 -5.63 -4.04
C ASP A 269 -2.10 -4.18 -3.87
N LEU A 270 -3.07 -3.99 -2.99
CA LEU A 270 -3.36 -2.70 -2.39
C LEU A 270 -2.69 -2.63 -1.01
N ALA A 271 -1.75 -1.70 -0.82
CA ALA A 271 -1.12 -1.46 0.49
C ALA A 271 -2.10 -0.89 1.49
N HIS A 272 -3.00 -0.03 1.00
CA HIS A 272 -4.10 0.55 1.75
C HIS A 272 -5.36 0.58 0.89
N SER A 273 -6.54 0.61 1.52
CA SER A 273 -7.81 0.85 0.83
C SER A 273 -8.80 1.59 1.72
N CYS A 274 -9.41 2.61 1.15
CA CYS A 274 -10.43 3.40 1.80
C CYS A 274 -11.83 3.02 1.28
N ARG A 275 -12.77 2.91 2.19
CA ARG A 275 -14.15 2.57 1.90
C ARG A 275 -15.09 3.58 2.54
N TYR A 276 -16.15 3.89 1.84
CA TYR A 276 -17.17 4.84 2.23
C TYR A 276 -18.54 4.18 2.45
N ALA A 277 -19.34 4.81 3.29
CA ALA A 277 -20.77 4.56 3.38
C ALA A 277 -21.53 5.65 2.61
N TYR A 278 -22.71 5.32 2.11
CA TYR A 278 -23.68 6.31 1.64
C TYR A 278 -24.42 6.92 2.82
N HIS A 279 -24.89 8.16 2.68
CA HIS A 279 -25.75 8.77 3.67
C HIS A 279 -27.05 7.97 3.84
N GLY A 280 -27.49 7.78 5.09
CA GLY A 280 -28.70 7.01 5.40
C GLY A 280 -28.60 6.28 6.73
N PRO A 281 -29.47 5.32 7.01
CA PRO A 281 -29.50 4.60 8.29
C PRO A 281 -28.31 3.63 8.51
N PHE A 282 -27.48 3.39 7.48
CA PHE A 282 -26.32 2.45 7.50
C PHE A 282 -25.00 3.19 7.32
N GLN A 283 -24.84 4.36 7.96
CA GLN A 283 -23.65 5.22 7.79
C GLN A 283 -22.34 4.58 8.31
N ASP A 284 -22.43 3.53 9.12
CA ASP A 284 -21.27 2.78 9.63
C ASP A 284 -20.82 1.65 8.67
N SER A 285 -21.55 1.44 7.58
CA SER A 285 -21.16 0.46 6.57
C SER A 285 -19.92 0.92 5.79
N ARG A 286 -19.24 -0.03 5.14
CA ARG A 286 -18.09 0.22 4.26
C ARG A 286 -18.32 -0.39 2.90
N ASP A 287 -19.49 -0.11 2.30
CA ASP A 287 -19.97 -0.81 1.12
C ASP A 287 -19.26 -0.36 -0.16
N ARG A 288 -18.87 0.92 -0.22
CA ARG A 288 -18.27 1.50 -1.41
C ARG A 288 -16.75 1.56 -1.28
N LEU A 289 -16.02 0.80 -2.09
CA LEU A 289 -14.59 1.00 -2.28
C LEU A 289 -14.37 2.33 -3.00
N GLY A 290 -13.64 3.23 -2.38
CA GLY A 290 -13.36 4.58 -2.89
C GLY A 290 -12.04 4.66 -3.62
N TRP A 291 -10.95 4.49 -2.89
CA TRP A 291 -9.58 4.57 -3.38
C TRP A 291 -8.66 3.61 -2.62
N GLY A 292 -7.43 3.49 -3.07
CA GLY A 292 -6.41 2.71 -2.40
C GLY A 292 -5.03 2.94 -3.00
N ASP A 293 -4.01 2.50 -2.30
CA ASP A 293 -2.61 2.58 -2.72
C ASP A 293 -2.21 1.29 -3.41
N ALA A 294 -2.18 1.33 -4.72
CA ALA A 294 -1.83 0.19 -5.55
C ALA A 294 -0.31 0.05 -5.71
N ILE A 295 0.17 -1.18 -5.59
CA ILE A 295 1.58 -1.51 -5.69
C ILE A 295 1.82 -2.29 -6.98
N PHE A 296 2.76 -1.80 -7.78
CA PHE A 296 3.15 -2.43 -9.03
C PHE A 296 4.66 -2.68 -9.06
N PHE A 297 5.05 -3.87 -9.47
CA PHE A 297 6.45 -4.25 -9.62
C PHE A 297 6.78 -4.50 -11.09
N LYS A 298 7.92 -3.98 -11.53
CA LYS A 298 8.44 -4.25 -12.87
C LYS A 298 8.78 -5.73 -12.97
N ARG A 299 8.41 -6.38 -14.09
CA ARG A 299 8.75 -7.79 -14.33
C ARG A 299 10.24 -8.01 -14.27
N ALA A 300 10.64 -9.14 -13.71
CA ALA A 300 12.04 -9.47 -13.47
C ALA A 300 12.85 -9.67 -14.77
N THR A 301 12.21 -10.10 -15.84
CA THR A 301 12.87 -10.41 -17.12
C THR A 301 13.68 -9.23 -17.67
N GLY A 302 14.96 -9.44 -17.88
CA GLY A 302 15.89 -8.43 -18.42
C GLY A 302 16.31 -7.36 -17.41
N ARG A 303 16.00 -7.51 -16.12
CA ARG A 303 16.45 -6.58 -15.08
C ARG A 303 17.83 -6.96 -14.56
N SER A 304 18.61 -5.96 -14.16
CA SER A 304 19.91 -6.19 -13.55
C SER A 304 19.79 -6.81 -12.16
N ALA A 305 20.83 -7.49 -11.68
CA ALA A 305 20.88 -8.00 -10.31
C ALA A 305 20.68 -6.90 -9.25
N ARG A 306 21.17 -5.69 -9.54
CA ARG A 306 20.97 -4.51 -8.68
C ARG A 306 19.49 -4.13 -8.62
N ASP A 307 18.78 -4.12 -9.75
CA ASP A 307 17.37 -3.77 -9.80
C ASP A 307 16.51 -4.82 -9.09
N LEU A 308 16.80 -6.10 -9.30
CA LEU A 308 16.10 -7.18 -8.59
C LEU A 308 16.34 -7.14 -7.08
N LEU A 309 17.54 -6.77 -6.65
CA LEU A 309 17.85 -6.58 -5.23
C LEU A 309 17.09 -5.37 -4.65
N ALA A 310 17.00 -4.26 -5.39
CA ALA A 310 16.22 -3.10 -4.99
C ALA A 310 14.73 -3.44 -4.87
N GLN A 311 14.17 -4.15 -5.85
CA GLN A 311 12.79 -4.64 -5.80
C GLN A 311 12.56 -5.58 -4.60
N ALA A 312 13.49 -6.51 -4.34
CA ALA A 312 13.39 -7.43 -3.21
C ALA A 312 13.44 -6.71 -1.85
N ALA A 313 14.31 -5.70 -1.73
CA ALA A 313 14.37 -4.87 -0.53
C ALA A 313 13.05 -4.09 -0.32
N ILE A 314 12.51 -3.48 -1.37
CA ILE A 314 11.22 -2.78 -1.30
C ILE A 314 10.08 -3.74 -0.96
N ALA A 315 10.00 -4.91 -1.64
CA ALA A 315 8.97 -5.91 -1.39
C ALA A 315 8.95 -6.37 0.07
N LEU A 316 10.13 -6.59 0.65
CA LEU A 316 10.27 -7.12 2.01
C LEU A 316 10.14 -6.04 3.08
N LEU A 317 10.88 -4.94 2.93
CA LEU A 317 11.02 -3.94 4.00
C LEU A 317 9.89 -2.91 4.02
N VAL A 318 9.30 -2.61 2.87
CA VAL A 318 8.19 -1.66 2.76
C VAL A 318 6.84 -2.35 2.87
N TYR A 319 6.69 -3.50 2.21
CA TYR A 319 5.37 -4.14 2.02
C TYR A 319 5.20 -5.48 2.73
N ASP A 320 6.22 -5.96 3.44
CA ASP A 320 6.21 -7.27 4.13
C ASP A 320 5.77 -8.42 3.21
N LYS A 321 6.36 -8.48 2.00
CA LYS A 321 6.06 -9.52 0.99
C LYS A 321 7.26 -10.46 0.81
N PRO A 322 7.55 -11.34 1.81
CA PRO A 322 8.75 -12.17 1.81
C PRO A 322 8.80 -13.19 0.65
N SER A 323 7.67 -13.70 0.20
CA SER A 323 7.63 -14.64 -0.93
C SER A 323 7.98 -13.96 -2.25
N LEU A 324 7.53 -12.74 -2.48
CA LEU A 324 7.91 -11.94 -3.64
C LEU A 324 9.40 -11.61 -3.61
N ALA A 325 9.90 -11.14 -2.46
CA ALA A 325 11.32 -10.84 -2.28
C ALA A 325 12.22 -12.08 -2.54
N ALA A 326 11.81 -13.23 -2.04
CA ALA A 326 12.53 -14.48 -2.27
C ALA A 326 12.52 -14.89 -3.77
N ALA A 327 11.39 -14.72 -4.45
CA ALA A 327 11.25 -15.02 -5.88
C ALA A 327 12.14 -14.11 -6.75
N LEU A 328 12.19 -12.80 -6.43
CA LEU A 328 13.05 -11.84 -7.14
C LEU A 328 14.55 -12.13 -7.00
N LEU A 329 14.96 -12.78 -5.90
CA LEU A 329 16.35 -13.14 -5.63
C LEU A 329 16.69 -14.59 -6.02
N ALA A 330 15.72 -15.36 -6.47
CA ALA A 330 15.98 -16.70 -6.97
C ALA A 330 16.79 -16.62 -8.28
N PRO A 331 17.79 -17.48 -8.49
CA PRO A 331 18.43 -17.58 -9.79
C PRO A 331 17.37 -17.93 -10.84
N GLU A 332 17.42 -17.23 -12.00
CA GLU A 332 16.54 -17.59 -13.12
C GLU A 332 16.68 -19.11 -13.36
N ALA A 333 15.56 -19.82 -13.38
CA ALA A 333 15.55 -21.21 -13.78
C ALA A 333 15.96 -21.24 -15.27
N ALA A 334 17.17 -21.78 -15.53
CA ALA A 334 17.76 -21.88 -16.85
C ALA A 334 16.91 -22.75 -17.79
#